data_3832136011120413ea22bed5a7604098
#
_entry.id   3832136011120413ea22bed5a7604098
#
_cell.length_a   1.000
_cell.length_b   1.000
_cell.length_c   1.000
_cell.angle_alpha   90.00
_cell.angle_beta   90.00
_cell.angle_gamma   90.00
#
_symmetry.space_group_name_H-M   'P 1'
#
loop_
_entity.id
_entity.type
_entity.pdbx_description
1 polymer ?
#
loop_
_entity_poly.entity_id
_entity_poly.type
_entity_poly.pdbx_seq_one_letter_code
_entity_poly.pdbx_strand_id
1 'polypeptide(L)'
;MLITKIESGKNKRYRVFGDDTFLFALYKNELKRYQIEENIIIEDSVISSILDEIIYKRAKERALYLLERRPLTVSMLRDKLRYHDYPEQVVEKVIEFLEKYRYLDDMEYIRMYAGTYSDKKSKKQIVYDLMRRGISKSLIDIYFEENGYSEQKGFEKQFERYTRGKDLGNLAVRQKVFRYFYGKGFAVSLIETALRNNTELED
;
A
#
# COMPACT_ATOMS: atom_id res chain seq x y z
N MET A 1 -16.12 -0.45 -32.59
CA MET A 1 -14.81 -1.04 -32.24
C MET A 1 -14.76 -2.49 -32.69
N LEU A 2 -13.69 -2.93 -33.38
CA LEU A 2 -13.52 -4.31 -33.84
C LEU A 2 -12.94 -5.15 -32.70
N ILE A 3 -13.56 -6.28 -32.35
CA ILE A 3 -12.97 -7.25 -31.40
C ILE A 3 -11.91 -8.06 -32.11
N THR A 4 -10.65 -7.81 -31.73
CA THR A 4 -9.49 -8.41 -32.41
C THR A 4 -9.04 -9.72 -31.76
N LYS A 5 -9.30 -9.91 -30.44
CA LYS A 5 -8.82 -11.09 -29.73
C LYS A 5 -9.65 -11.38 -28.47
N ILE A 6 -9.85 -12.67 -28.20
CA ILE A 6 -10.40 -13.16 -26.92
C ILE A 6 -9.48 -14.26 -26.40
N GLU A 7 -8.86 -14.04 -25.23
CA GLU A 7 -7.94 -15.01 -24.63
C GLU A 7 -8.34 -15.38 -23.19
N SER A 8 -7.90 -16.54 -22.73
CA SER A 8 -8.15 -16.97 -21.34
C SER A 8 -7.44 -16.05 -20.35
N GLY A 9 -8.20 -15.52 -19.39
CA GLY A 9 -7.72 -14.65 -18.32
C GLY A 9 -7.81 -15.33 -16.95
N LYS A 10 -7.75 -14.52 -15.89
CA LYS A 10 -7.81 -14.99 -14.50
C LYS A 10 -9.24 -15.31 -14.07
N ASN A 11 -9.36 -16.19 -13.07
CA ASN A 11 -10.64 -16.54 -12.44
C ASN A 11 -11.71 -17.04 -13.43
N LYS A 12 -11.33 -17.84 -14.42
CA LYS A 12 -12.22 -18.40 -15.46
C LYS A 12 -12.90 -17.32 -16.33
N ARG A 13 -12.34 -16.11 -16.38
CA ARG A 13 -12.79 -15.04 -17.27
C ARG A 13 -11.98 -15.05 -18.55
N TYR A 14 -12.48 -14.41 -19.58
CA TYR A 14 -11.85 -14.22 -20.86
C TYR A 14 -11.53 -12.74 -21.05
N ARG A 15 -10.32 -12.43 -21.40
CA ARG A 15 -9.84 -11.07 -21.70
C ARG A 15 -10.24 -10.73 -23.14
N VAL A 16 -10.94 -9.63 -23.31
CA VAL A 16 -11.43 -9.14 -24.59
C VAL A 16 -10.61 -7.93 -25.02
N PHE A 17 -10.16 -7.93 -26.25
CA PHE A 17 -9.38 -6.87 -26.86
C PHE A 17 -10.14 -6.29 -28.06
N GLY A 18 -10.19 -4.96 -28.14
CA GLY A 18 -10.71 -4.23 -29.27
C GLY A 18 -9.63 -3.32 -29.85
N ASP A 19 -9.46 -3.35 -31.16
CA ASP A 19 -8.39 -2.64 -31.87
C ASP A 19 -7.01 -2.82 -31.16
N ASP A 20 -6.71 -4.08 -30.81
CA ASP A 20 -5.52 -4.54 -30.08
C ASP A 20 -5.33 -3.99 -28.66
N THR A 21 -6.31 -3.26 -28.14
CA THR A 21 -6.29 -2.72 -26.77
C THR A 21 -7.16 -3.55 -25.84
N PHE A 22 -6.69 -3.83 -24.62
CA PHE A 22 -7.47 -4.53 -23.61
C PHE A 22 -8.70 -3.71 -23.19
N LEU A 23 -9.89 -4.28 -23.32
CA LEU A 23 -11.16 -3.63 -22.98
C LEU A 23 -11.66 -4.05 -21.60
N PHE A 24 -11.86 -5.35 -21.41
CA PHE A 24 -12.40 -5.92 -20.18
C PHE A 24 -12.22 -7.45 -20.13
N ALA A 25 -12.55 -8.06 -18.97
CA ALA A 25 -12.60 -9.51 -18.82
C ALA A 25 -13.99 -9.98 -18.39
N LEU A 26 -14.58 -10.90 -19.16
CA LEU A 26 -15.93 -11.44 -19.00
C LEU A 26 -15.93 -12.96 -18.75
N TYR A 27 -16.97 -13.47 -18.08
CA TYR A 27 -17.23 -14.88 -18.03
C TYR A 27 -17.81 -15.40 -19.36
N LYS A 28 -17.66 -16.69 -19.61
CA LYS A 28 -18.16 -17.33 -20.84
C LYS A 28 -19.65 -17.05 -21.12
N ASN A 29 -20.47 -17.04 -20.08
CA ASN A 29 -21.91 -16.77 -20.23
C ASN A 29 -22.19 -15.30 -20.57
N GLU A 30 -21.34 -14.38 -20.11
CA GLU A 30 -21.45 -12.95 -20.43
C GLU A 30 -21.04 -12.67 -21.88
N LEU A 31 -19.95 -13.32 -22.35
CA LEU A 31 -19.59 -13.27 -23.78
C LEU A 31 -20.78 -13.70 -24.66
N LYS A 32 -21.40 -14.83 -24.33
CA LYS A 32 -22.58 -15.31 -25.07
C LYS A 32 -23.76 -14.34 -25.01
N ARG A 33 -24.04 -13.77 -23.83
CA ARG A 33 -25.16 -12.85 -23.62
C ARG A 33 -25.01 -11.58 -24.46
N TYR A 34 -23.80 -11.06 -24.58
CA TYR A 34 -23.51 -9.85 -25.35
C TYR A 34 -23.05 -10.15 -26.78
N GLN A 35 -23.09 -11.41 -27.21
CA GLN A 35 -22.68 -11.88 -28.53
C GLN A 35 -21.27 -11.40 -28.94
N ILE A 36 -20.33 -11.47 -27.95
CA ILE A 36 -18.96 -11.04 -28.13
C ILE A 36 -18.13 -12.21 -28.66
N GLU A 37 -17.65 -12.07 -29.89
CA GLU A 37 -16.81 -13.03 -30.60
C GLU A 37 -15.67 -12.30 -31.31
N GLU A 38 -14.60 -13.01 -31.68
CA GLU A 38 -13.51 -12.42 -32.46
C GLU A 38 -13.99 -12.04 -33.88
N ASN A 39 -13.42 -10.98 -34.41
CA ASN A 39 -13.71 -10.41 -35.73
C ASN A 39 -15.12 -9.82 -35.90
N ILE A 40 -15.84 -9.52 -34.81
CA ILE A 40 -17.10 -8.76 -34.89
C ILE A 40 -16.89 -7.30 -34.50
N ILE A 41 -17.74 -6.45 -35.01
CA ILE A 41 -17.81 -5.03 -34.62
C ILE A 41 -18.86 -4.88 -33.54
N ILE A 42 -18.45 -4.29 -32.40
CA ILE A 42 -19.34 -3.96 -31.28
C ILE A 42 -19.50 -2.44 -31.19
N GLU A 43 -20.72 -1.99 -30.94
CA GLU A 43 -21.01 -0.59 -30.71
C GLU A 43 -20.40 -0.10 -29.39
N ASP A 44 -19.94 1.14 -29.35
CA ASP A 44 -19.36 1.75 -28.15
C ASP A 44 -20.37 1.85 -27.00
N SER A 45 -21.66 1.97 -27.32
CA SER A 45 -22.77 1.92 -26.36
C SER A 45 -22.82 0.59 -25.59
N VAL A 46 -22.61 -0.52 -26.27
CA VAL A 46 -22.56 -1.87 -25.65
C VAL A 46 -21.33 -2.01 -24.75
N ILE A 47 -20.18 -1.54 -25.22
CA ILE A 47 -18.93 -1.53 -24.44
C ILE A 47 -19.14 -0.73 -23.14
N SER A 48 -19.70 0.49 -23.23
CA SER A 48 -19.98 1.34 -22.08
C SER A 48 -20.95 0.68 -21.11
N SER A 49 -22.01 0.05 -21.60
CA SER A 49 -22.95 -0.70 -20.75
C SER A 49 -22.27 -1.84 -19.99
N ILE A 50 -21.41 -2.64 -20.66
CA ILE A 50 -20.65 -3.72 -20.03
C ILE A 50 -19.73 -3.15 -18.94
N LEU A 51 -19.01 -2.06 -19.22
CA LEU A 51 -18.10 -1.45 -18.27
C LEU A 51 -18.83 -0.94 -17.02
N ASP A 52 -19.96 -0.27 -17.18
CA ASP A 52 -20.69 0.35 -16.08
C ASP A 52 -21.57 -0.64 -15.30
N GLU A 53 -22.30 -1.49 -15.99
CA GLU A 53 -23.27 -2.36 -15.34
C GLU A 53 -22.67 -3.67 -14.78
N ILE A 54 -21.61 -4.16 -15.40
CA ILE A 54 -21.00 -5.44 -15.01
C ILE A 54 -19.63 -5.23 -14.38
N ILE A 55 -18.70 -4.65 -15.14
CA ILE A 55 -17.30 -4.63 -14.71
C ILE A 55 -17.11 -3.71 -13.51
N TYR A 56 -17.71 -2.50 -13.52
CA TYR A 56 -17.64 -1.58 -12.38
C TYR A 56 -18.26 -2.16 -11.11
N LYS A 57 -19.46 -2.75 -11.20
CA LYS A 57 -20.12 -3.36 -10.02
C LYS A 57 -19.26 -4.47 -9.42
N ARG A 58 -18.73 -5.35 -10.27
CA ARG A 58 -17.84 -6.44 -9.86
C ARG A 58 -16.52 -5.94 -9.26
N ALA A 59 -15.92 -4.92 -9.86
CA ALA A 59 -14.69 -4.31 -9.35
C ALA A 59 -14.92 -3.66 -7.98
N LYS A 60 -16.03 -2.95 -7.82
CA LYS A 60 -16.44 -2.34 -6.54
C LYS A 60 -16.67 -3.39 -5.44
N GLU A 61 -17.42 -4.43 -5.72
CA GLU A 61 -17.61 -5.55 -4.77
C GLU A 61 -16.28 -6.21 -4.40
N ARG A 62 -15.40 -6.43 -5.37
CA ARG A 62 -14.06 -6.97 -5.13
C ARG A 62 -13.21 -6.05 -4.26
N ALA A 63 -13.25 -4.75 -4.49
CA ALA A 63 -12.52 -3.77 -3.71
C ALA A 63 -13.01 -3.73 -2.26
N LEU A 64 -14.32 -3.65 -2.02
CA LEU A 64 -14.91 -3.69 -0.68
C LEU A 64 -14.54 -4.97 0.07
N TYR A 65 -14.64 -6.13 -0.57
CA TYR A 65 -14.22 -7.40 0.00
C TYR A 65 -12.73 -7.42 0.41
N LEU A 66 -11.85 -6.77 -0.38
CA LEU A 66 -10.43 -6.68 -0.06
C LEU A 66 -10.18 -5.76 1.14
N LEU A 67 -10.89 -4.64 1.22
CA LEU A 67 -10.77 -3.67 2.32
C LEU A 67 -11.33 -4.21 3.64
N GLU A 68 -12.42 -4.99 3.61
CA GLU A 68 -12.97 -5.66 4.79
C GLU A 68 -11.96 -6.60 5.46
N ARG A 69 -11.11 -7.26 4.68
CA ARG A 69 -10.12 -8.21 5.21
C ARG A 69 -8.90 -7.55 5.83
N ARG A 70 -8.46 -6.43 5.29
CA ARG A 70 -7.30 -5.69 5.79
C ARG A 70 -7.25 -4.29 5.19
N PRO A 71 -6.71 -3.31 5.92
CA PRO A 71 -6.42 -1.99 5.37
C PRO A 71 -5.48 -2.07 4.16
N LEU A 72 -5.77 -1.29 3.14
CA LEU A 72 -4.96 -1.16 1.92
C LEU A 72 -4.77 0.32 1.62
N THR A 73 -3.66 0.66 0.99
CA THR A 73 -3.47 1.99 0.38
C THR A 73 -4.16 2.06 -0.98
N VAL A 74 -4.36 3.26 -1.49
CA VAL A 74 -4.86 3.51 -2.86
C VAL A 74 -4.02 2.73 -3.88
N SER A 75 -2.71 2.83 -3.81
CA SER A 75 -1.78 2.12 -4.70
C SER A 75 -1.93 0.60 -4.59
N MET A 76 -1.97 0.06 -3.37
CA MET A 76 -2.12 -1.39 -3.16
C MET A 76 -3.44 -1.94 -3.70
N LEU A 77 -4.53 -1.18 -3.57
CA LEU A 77 -5.84 -1.58 -4.11
C LEU A 77 -5.85 -1.52 -5.63
N ARG A 78 -5.30 -0.43 -6.22
CA ARG A 78 -5.13 -0.26 -7.67
C ARG A 78 -4.41 -1.46 -8.27
N ASP A 79 -3.25 -1.84 -7.72
CA ASP A 79 -2.46 -2.98 -8.19
C ASP A 79 -3.24 -4.30 -8.10
N LYS A 80 -4.01 -4.50 -7.02
CA LYS A 80 -4.83 -5.70 -6.86
C LYS A 80 -5.96 -5.77 -7.88
N LEU A 81 -6.61 -4.67 -8.19
CA LEU A 81 -7.67 -4.63 -9.20
C LEU A 81 -7.08 -4.87 -10.60
N ARG A 82 -5.97 -4.19 -10.95
CA ARG A 82 -5.22 -4.44 -12.21
C ARG A 82 -4.80 -5.89 -12.35
N TYR A 83 -4.25 -6.47 -11.27
CA TYR A 83 -3.87 -7.88 -11.27
C TYR A 83 -5.04 -8.82 -11.58
N HIS A 84 -6.26 -8.42 -11.29
CA HIS A 84 -7.49 -9.18 -11.56
C HIS A 84 -8.17 -8.76 -12.86
N ASP A 85 -7.45 -8.24 -13.85
CA ASP A 85 -7.94 -7.89 -15.18
C ASP A 85 -9.14 -6.90 -15.15
N TYR A 86 -9.12 -5.91 -14.24
CA TYR A 86 -10.03 -4.78 -14.31
C TYR A 86 -9.40 -3.66 -15.14
N PRO A 87 -10.13 -3.06 -16.12
CA PRO A 87 -9.62 -1.96 -16.96
C PRO A 87 -9.31 -0.73 -16.12
N GLU A 88 -8.29 0.04 -16.53
CA GLU A 88 -7.82 1.21 -15.79
C GLU A 88 -8.93 2.20 -15.46
N GLN A 89 -9.75 2.56 -16.44
CA GLN A 89 -10.88 3.48 -16.26
C GLN A 89 -11.88 3.01 -15.19
N VAL A 90 -12.09 1.70 -15.07
CA VAL A 90 -12.95 1.12 -14.02
C VAL A 90 -12.25 1.14 -12.68
N VAL A 91 -10.94 0.84 -12.64
CA VAL A 91 -10.12 0.88 -11.43
C VAL A 91 -10.16 2.28 -10.82
N GLU A 92 -9.89 3.32 -11.59
CA GLU A 92 -9.91 4.70 -11.10
C GLU A 92 -11.31 5.12 -10.64
N LYS A 93 -12.37 4.81 -11.39
CA LYS A 93 -13.77 5.07 -10.99
C LYS A 93 -14.15 4.39 -9.66
N VAL A 94 -13.62 3.18 -9.39
CA VAL A 94 -13.82 2.49 -8.12
C VAL A 94 -13.05 3.17 -6.99
N ILE A 95 -11.79 3.58 -7.24
CA ILE A 95 -10.97 4.29 -6.26
C ILE A 95 -11.63 5.61 -5.87
N GLU A 96 -12.04 6.44 -6.83
CA GLU A 96 -12.75 7.69 -6.58
C GLU A 96 -14.02 7.48 -5.73
N PHE A 97 -14.79 6.44 -6.03
CA PHE A 97 -15.96 6.08 -5.23
C PHE A 97 -15.55 5.76 -3.78
N LEU A 98 -14.52 4.94 -3.57
CA LEU A 98 -14.12 4.51 -2.23
C LEU A 98 -13.51 5.65 -1.40
N GLU A 99 -12.73 6.54 -2.02
CA GLU A 99 -12.20 7.75 -1.39
C GLU A 99 -13.33 8.72 -1.01
N LYS A 100 -14.27 8.98 -1.94
CA LYS A 100 -15.43 9.84 -1.69
C LYS A 100 -16.25 9.41 -0.49
N TYR A 101 -16.43 8.11 -0.30
CA TYR A 101 -17.19 7.55 0.83
C TYR A 101 -16.32 7.13 2.01
N ARG A 102 -15.02 7.49 2.00
CA ARG A 102 -14.04 7.21 3.07
C ARG A 102 -13.87 5.72 3.40
N TYR A 103 -14.09 4.84 2.45
CA TYR A 103 -13.70 3.43 2.55
C TYR A 103 -12.20 3.23 2.30
N LEU A 104 -11.56 4.20 1.65
CA LEU A 104 -10.15 4.21 1.29
C LEU A 104 -9.58 5.58 1.63
N ASP A 105 -8.56 5.62 2.48
CA ASP A 105 -7.93 6.86 2.95
C ASP A 105 -6.47 6.58 3.32
N ASP A 106 -5.55 7.10 2.52
CA ASP A 106 -4.11 6.93 2.74
C ASP A 106 -3.61 7.66 3.99
N MET A 107 -4.26 8.76 4.41
CA MET A 107 -3.92 9.46 5.66
C MET A 107 -4.28 8.60 6.89
N GLU A 108 -5.47 7.96 6.87
CA GLU A 108 -5.88 7.04 7.93
C GLU A 108 -4.98 5.79 7.94
N TYR A 109 -4.56 5.31 6.77
CA TYR A 109 -3.59 4.23 6.68
C TYR A 109 -2.26 4.60 7.33
N ILE A 110 -1.73 5.81 7.07
CA ILE A 110 -0.51 6.32 7.72
C ILE A 110 -0.68 6.33 9.24
N ARG A 111 -1.80 6.88 9.75
CA ARG A 111 -2.09 6.96 11.19
C ARG A 111 -2.07 5.59 11.85
N MET A 112 -2.79 4.64 11.29
CA MET A 112 -2.85 3.26 11.76
C MET A 112 -1.45 2.60 11.74
N TYR A 113 -0.71 2.75 10.64
CA TYR A 113 0.60 2.15 10.47
C TYR A 113 1.63 2.74 11.43
N ALA A 114 1.70 4.06 11.51
CA ALA A 114 2.60 4.77 12.43
C ALA A 114 2.30 4.40 13.88
N GLY A 115 1.03 4.39 14.30
CA GLY A 115 0.61 3.99 15.64
C GLY A 115 1.00 2.54 15.98
N THR A 116 0.85 1.62 15.02
CA THR A 116 1.18 0.19 15.24
C THR A 116 2.68 -0.07 15.36
N TYR A 117 3.50 0.73 14.67
CA TYR A 117 4.94 0.47 14.56
C TYR A 117 5.85 1.48 15.26
N SER A 118 5.31 2.53 15.90
CA SER A 118 6.07 3.56 16.64
C SER A 118 7.04 2.99 17.68
N ASP A 119 6.65 1.92 18.38
CA ASP A 119 7.48 1.24 19.38
C ASP A 119 8.54 0.29 18.79
N LYS A 120 8.46 0.00 17.48
CA LYS A 120 9.25 -1.07 16.84
C LYS A 120 10.16 -0.60 15.72
N LYS A 121 9.87 0.57 15.15
CA LYS A 121 10.58 1.12 13.99
C LYS A 121 10.95 2.58 14.20
N SER A 122 12.07 3.00 13.61
CA SER A 122 12.39 4.42 13.53
C SER A 122 11.43 5.15 12.59
N LYS A 123 11.33 6.48 12.73
CA LYS A 123 10.57 7.33 11.79
C LYS A 123 10.99 7.06 10.35
N LYS A 124 12.31 6.97 10.10
CA LYS A 124 12.87 6.70 8.77
C LYS A 124 12.40 5.35 8.19
N GLN A 125 12.33 4.30 9.01
CA GLN A 125 11.81 2.99 8.59
C GLN A 125 10.31 3.05 8.29
N ILE A 126 9.52 3.76 9.10
CA ILE A 126 8.08 3.92 8.88
C ILE A 126 7.84 4.66 7.56
N VAL A 127 8.54 5.78 7.31
CA VAL A 127 8.47 6.53 6.06
C VAL A 127 8.80 5.64 4.86
N TYR A 128 9.91 4.91 4.93
CA TYR A 128 10.31 3.99 3.87
C TYR A 128 9.26 2.92 3.58
N ASP A 129 8.69 2.33 4.61
CA ASP A 129 7.66 1.29 4.46
C ASP A 129 6.35 1.84 3.86
N LEU A 130 5.95 3.05 4.23
CA LEU A 130 4.77 3.72 3.68
C LEU A 130 4.98 4.08 2.20
N MET A 131 6.16 4.60 1.85
CA MET A 131 6.51 4.87 0.45
C MET A 131 6.49 3.59 -0.40
N ARG A 132 7.01 2.48 0.12
CA ARG A 132 6.93 1.17 -0.56
C ARG A 132 5.50 0.65 -0.74
N ARG A 133 4.55 1.17 0.01
CA ARG A 133 3.11 0.90 -0.16
C ARG A 133 2.42 1.88 -1.10
N GLY A 134 3.20 2.73 -1.77
CA GLY A 134 2.74 3.66 -2.77
C GLY A 134 2.15 4.96 -2.23
N ILE A 135 2.36 5.27 -0.94
CA ILE A 135 1.95 6.56 -0.38
C ILE A 135 3.02 7.61 -0.73
N SER A 136 2.59 8.78 -1.17
CA SER A 136 3.51 9.87 -1.51
C SER A 136 4.26 10.39 -0.28
N LYS A 137 5.55 10.76 -0.48
CA LYS A 137 6.34 11.32 0.61
C LYS A 137 5.72 12.60 1.17
N SER A 138 5.12 13.44 0.32
CA SER A 138 4.45 14.67 0.75
C SER A 138 3.32 14.40 1.74
N LEU A 139 2.48 13.41 1.47
CA LEU A 139 1.38 13.05 2.38
C LEU A 139 1.89 12.51 3.72
N ILE A 140 2.97 11.72 3.69
CA ILE A 140 3.62 11.20 4.89
C ILE A 140 4.23 12.35 5.72
N ASP A 141 4.89 13.31 5.06
CA ASP A 141 5.50 14.46 5.74
C ASP A 141 4.42 15.32 6.42
N ILE A 142 3.31 15.62 5.71
CA ILE A 142 2.15 16.34 6.28
C ILE A 142 1.66 15.64 7.57
N TYR A 143 1.46 14.33 7.52
CA TYR A 143 1.02 13.57 8.70
C TYR A 143 1.96 13.76 9.90
N PHE A 144 3.29 13.63 9.68
CA PHE A 144 4.27 13.73 10.75
C PHE A 144 4.45 15.16 11.29
N GLU A 145 4.24 16.18 10.45
CA GLU A 145 4.26 17.59 10.85
C GLU A 145 3.05 17.94 11.72
N GLU A 146 1.85 17.53 11.30
CA GLU A 146 0.61 17.83 12.01
C GLU A 146 0.45 17.06 13.34
N ASN A 147 0.98 15.84 13.44
CA ASN A 147 0.77 14.97 14.60
C ASN A 147 1.93 14.96 15.61
N GLY A 148 2.99 15.78 15.40
CA GLY A 148 4.08 15.93 16.36
C GLY A 148 4.76 14.60 16.73
N TYR A 149 5.03 13.73 15.77
CA TYR A 149 5.55 12.39 15.99
C TYR A 149 6.91 12.38 16.68
N SER A 150 7.01 11.69 17.81
CA SER A 150 8.26 11.43 18.51
C SER A 150 8.60 9.94 18.51
N GLU A 151 9.80 9.59 18.06
CA GLU A 151 10.31 8.22 18.10
C GLU A 151 11.06 7.88 19.41
N GLN A 152 11.18 8.85 20.32
CA GLN A 152 11.98 8.73 21.55
C GLN A 152 11.55 7.53 22.40
N LYS A 153 10.27 7.43 22.75
CA LYS A 153 9.73 6.36 23.59
C LYS A 153 9.96 4.96 22.99
N GLY A 154 9.76 4.83 21.68
CA GLY A 154 10.00 3.58 20.96
C GLY A 154 11.49 3.23 20.88
N PHE A 155 12.34 4.24 20.74
CA PHE A 155 13.78 4.09 20.76
C PHE A 155 14.29 3.63 22.14
N GLU A 156 13.92 4.31 23.22
CA GLU A 156 14.31 3.99 24.60
C GLU A 156 14.00 2.54 24.95
N LYS A 157 12.80 2.08 24.69
CA LYS A 157 12.38 0.69 24.90
C LYS A 157 13.20 -0.33 24.13
N GLN A 158 13.58 -0.02 22.88
CA GLN A 158 14.44 -0.89 22.08
C GLN A 158 15.88 -0.82 22.55
N PHE A 159 16.35 0.36 22.94
CA PHE A 159 17.70 0.57 23.44
C PHE A 159 17.93 -0.22 24.73
N GLU A 160 17.09 -0.06 25.74
CA GLU A 160 17.15 -0.83 26.99
C GLU A 160 17.17 -2.33 26.74
N ARG A 161 16.28 -2.83 25.89
CA ARG A 161 16.24 -4.26 25.56
C ARG A 161 17.53 -4.76 24.88
N TYR A 162 18.09 -3.95 23.97
CA TYR A 162 19.28 -4.32 23.21
C TYR A 162 20.57 -4.23 24.01
N THR A 163 20.65 -3.29 24.96
CA THR A 163 21.83 -3.04 25.78
C THR A 163 21.85 -3.86 27.08
N ARG A 164 20.75 -4.49 27.43
CA ARG A 164 20.66 -5.32 28.65
C ARG A 164 21.81 -6.31 28.73
N GLY A 165 22.61 -6.22 29.83
CA GLY A 165 23.77 -7.06 30.10
C GLY A 165 24.99 -6.74 29.23
N LYS A 166 25.06 -5.59 28.58
CA LYS A 166 26.23 -5.12 27.83
C LYS A 166 26.96 -4.04 28.65
N ASP A 167 28.25 -4.13 28.72
CA ASP A 167 29.11 -3.07 29.29
C ASP A 167 29.20 -1.90 28.32
N LEU A 168 28.48 -0.82 28.63
CA LEU A 168 28.49 0.41 27.85
C LEU A 168 29.68 1.33 28.15
N GLY A 169 30.50 1.04 29.18
CA GLY A 169 31.80 1.66 29.40
C GLY A 169 32.82 1.26 28.33
N ASN A 170 32.69 0.06 27.76
CA ASN A 170 33.56 -0.45 26.71
C ASN A 170 33.30 0.25 25.36
N LEU A 171 34.33 0.92 24.82
CA LEU A 171 34.23 1.69 23.57
C LEU A 171 33.80 0.84 22.36
N ALA A 172 34.29 -0.40 22.26
CA ALA A 172 33.92 -1.29 21.15
C ALA A 172 32.43 -1.70 21.21
N VAL A 173 31.90 -1.91 22.41
CA VAL A 173 30.48 -2.20 22.65
C VAL A 173 29.61 -0.96 22.26
N ARG A 174 30.01 0.24 22.72
CA ARG A 174 29.32 1.49 22.36
C ARG A 174 29.26 1.70 20.86
N GLN A 175 30.38 1.51 20.15
CA GLN A 175 30.40 1.63 18.69
C GLN A 175 29.48 0.60 18.00
N LYS A 176 29.38 -0.62 18.54
CA LYS A 176 28.48 -1.64 18.02
C LYS A 176 27.01 -1.27 18.23
N VAL A 177 26.67 -0.75 19.42
CA VAL A 177 25.33 -0.24 19.74
C VAL A 177 24.97 0.93 18.81
N PHE A 178 25.88 1.91 18.67
CA PHE A 178 25.67 3.04 17.78
C PHE A 178 25.39 2.59 16.35
N ARG A 179 26.25 1.75 15.76
CA ARG A 179 26.08 1.24 14.39
C ARG A 179 24.76 0.48 14.21
N TYR A 180 24.32 -0.28 15.20
CA TYR A 180 23.07 -1.01 15.16
C TYR A 180 21.86 -0.08 15.06
N PHE A 181 21.76 0.94 15.92
CA PHE A 181 20.63 1.88 15.89
C PHE A 181 20.69 2.86 14.75
N TYR A 182 21.89 3.31 14.36
CA TYR A 182 22.11 4.11 13.17
C TYR A 182 21.65 3.37 11.89
N GLY A 183 22.02 2.10 11.76
CA GLY A 183 21.57 1.24 10.67
C GLY A 183 20.05 1.00 10.65
N LYS A 184 19.38 1.09 11.80
CA LYS A 184 17.93 1.11 11.91
C LYS A 184 17.30 2.49 11.56
N GLY A 185 18.12 3.51 11.33
CA GLY A 185 17.67 4.84 10.93
C GLY A 185 17.17 5.72 12.06
N PHE A 186 17.53 5.43 13.32
CA PHE A 186 17.28 6.36 14.44
C PHE A 186 18.18 7.58 14.35
N ALA A 187 17.70 8.70 14.87
CA ALA A 187 18.46 9.95 14.89
C ALA A 187 19.76 9.81 15.70
N VAL A 188 20.87 10.36 15.19
CA VAL A 188 22.18 10.31 15.84
C VAL A 188 22.10 10.90 17.25
N SER A 189 21.40 12.04 17.41
CA SER A 189 21.23 12.71 18.70
C SER A 189 20.56 11.80 19.76
N LEU A 190 19.56 11.00 19.38
CA LEU A 190 18.93 10.05 20.29
C LEU A 190 19.89 8.95 20.74
N ILE A 191 20.67 8.43 19.79
CA ILE A 191 21.64 7.36 20.08
C ILE A 191 22.75 7.85 21.01
N GLU A 192 23.32 9.03 20.71
CA GLU A 192 24.40 9.63 21.50
C GLU A 192 23.94 9.99 22.92
N THR A 193 22.75 10.59 23.04
CA THR A 193 22.17 10.92 24.34
C THR A 193 21.96 9.65 25.19
N ALA A 194 21.39 8.59 24.60
CA ALA A 194 21.18 7.34 25.33
C ALA A 194 22.50 6.67 25.76
N LEU A 195 23.51 6.69 24.88
CA LEU A 195 24.84 6.14 25.21
C LEU A 195 25.54 6.95 26.31
N ARG A 196 25.38 8.27 26.37
CA ARG A 196 25.95 9.13 27.40
C ARG A 196 25.28 8.89 28.75
N ASN A 197 23.94 8.96 28.79
CA ASN A 197 23.19 8.80 30.03
C ASN A 197 23.40 7.44 30.71
N ASN A 198 23.71 6.40 29.95
CA ASN A 198 23.91 5.05 30.48
C ASN A 198 25.40 4.76 30.84
N THR A 199 26.34 5.68 30.57
CA THR A 199 27.71 5.61 31.07
C THR A 199 27.90 6.39 32.36
N GLU A 200 27.10 7.42 32.63
CA GLU A 200 27.17 8.22 33.86
C GLU A 200 26.44 7.59 35.05
N LEU A 201 25.74 6.49 34.85
CA LEU A 201 25.04 5.73 35.93
C LEU A 201 25.85 4.58 36.53
N GLU A 202 27.06 4.31 35.99
CA GLU A 202 27.96 3.23 36.45
C GLU A 202 29.17 3.77 37.26
N ASP A 203 29.26 5.11 37.46
CA ASP A 203 30.23 5.76 38.37
C ASP A 203 29.52 6.16 39.68
#